data_388a32c6c9c9493364c18df895a6d1d4
#
_entry.id   388a32c6c9c9493364c18df895a6d1d4
#
_cell.length_a   1.000
_cell.length_b   1.000
_cell.length_c   1.000
_cell.angle_alpha   90.00
_cell.angle_beta   90.00
_cell.angle_gamma   90.00
#
_symmetry.space_group_name_H-M   'P 1'
#
loop_
_entity.id
_entity.type
_entity.pdbx_description
1 polymer ?
#
loop_
_entity_poly.entity_id
_entity_poly.type
_entity_poly.pdbx_seq_one_letter_code
_entity_poly.pdbx_strand_id
1 'polypeptide(L)'
;MKRPYSFLILCLVMVSTACAQDKIIFEEDFNSDTLNMEVWNYEEGDGCPNLCGWGNNEKQIYNRDYVALEDGKLVITAEKKADTYYSGKINSKDKVEFTYGVIEVKAKLATGKGLWPAIWMLGADISEVGWPASGEIDILEYIGREPGIVFTSLHTPASHGNTINTKKTKIADIEEGYHTYKAVWTPEYIEFFVDGKQLYRFTPENYNEEEYPFKKDFYFLINMAVGGNLGGAEIDESALPDKFYVDHIKVTELPEDY
;
A
#
# COMPACT_ATOMS: atom_id res chain seq x y z
N MET A 1 -67.59 -44.56 -10.35
CA MET A 1 -66.96 -43.69 -9.37
C MET A 1 -65.58 -43.28 -9.92
N LYS A 2 -65.42 -42.04 -10.40
CA LYS A 2 -64.16 -41.51 -10.90
C LYS A 2 -63.53 -40.64 -9.78
N ARG A 3 -62.29 -40.96 -9.33
CA ARG A 3 -61.51 -40.16 -8.35
C ARG A 3 -60.86 -39.00 -9.06
N PRO A 4 -60.90 -37.79 -8.53
CA PRO A 4 -60.10 -36.67 -9.08
C PRO A 4 -58.67 -36.77 -8.61
N TYR A 5 -57.72 -36.64 -9.54
CA TYR A 5 -56.29 -36.46 -9.25
C TYR A 5 -56.06 -34.99 -8.98
N SER A 6 -55.71 -34.64 -7.74
CA SER A 6 -55.22 -33.30 -7.39
C SER A 6 -53.76 -33.20 -7.79
N PHE A 7 -53.44 -32.35 -8.77
CA PHE A 7 -52.08 -31.96 -9.09
C PHE A 7 -51.60 -30.88 -8.11
N LEU A 8 -50.65 -31.23 -7.26
CA LEU A 8 -49.96 -30.26 -6.40
C LEU A 8 -48.88 -29.58 -7.20
N ILE A 9 -49.06 -28.31 -7.59
CA ILE A 9 -48.02 -27.50 -8.24
C ILE A 9 -47.11 -27.00 -7.14
N LEU A 10 -45.89 -27.54 -7.08
CA LEU A 10 -44.83 -27.07 -6.21
C LEU A 10 -44.13 -25.86 -6.87
N CYS A 11 -44.49 -24.65 -6.44
CA CYS A 11 -43.77 -23.43 -6.86
C CYS A 11 -42.37 -23.40 -6.20
N LEU A 12 -41.36 -23.67 -6.99
CA LEU A 12 -39.96 -23.51 -6.59
C LEU A 12 -39.62 -22.01 -6.64
N VAL A 13 -39.58 -21.36 -5.49
CA VAL A 13 -39.12 -19.98 -5.37
C VAL A 13 -37.58 -20.01 -5.47
N MET A 14 -37.05 -19.63 -6.62
CA MET A 14 -35.62 -19.37 -6.74
C MET A 14 -35.33 -18.04 -6.03
N VAL A 15 -34.70 -18.11 -4.87
CA VAL A 15 -34.08 -16.97 -4.21
C VAL A 15 -32.76 -16.74 -4.92
N SER A 16 -32.74 -15.81 -5.86
CA SER A 16 -31.46 -15.28 -6.40
C SER A 16 -30.85 -14.38 -5.33
N THR A 17 -29.83 -14.86 -4.65
CA THR A 17 -28.93 -13.99 -3.90
C THR A 17 -28.17 -13.14 -4.93
N ALA A 18 -28.60 -11.90 -5.10
CA ALA A 18 -27.79 -10.91 -5.78
C ALA A 18 -26.55 -10.71 -4.91
N CYS A 19 -25.40 -11.19 -5.38
CA CYS A 19 -24.10 -10.81 -4.82
C CYS A 19 -23.95 -9.33 -5.13
N ALA A 20 -23.99 -8.47 -4.13
CA ALA A 20 -23.70 -7.05 -4.32
C ALA A 20 -22.27 -6.98 -4.89
N GLN A 21 -22.12 -6.42 -6.07
CA GLN A 21 -20.80 -6.21 -6.67
C GLN A 21 -20.17 -5.02 -5.96
N ASP A 22 -18.97 -5.23 -5.40
CA ASP A 22 -18.21 -4.16 -4.77
C ASP A 22 -18.06 -2.98 -5.74
N LYS A 23 -18.43 -1.79 -5.29
CA LYS A 23 -18.32 -0.59 -6.10
C LYS A 23 -16.85 -0.15 -6.11
N ILE A 24 -16.24 -0.17 -7.30
CA ILE A 24 -14.83 0.19 -7.48
C ILE A 24 -14.69 1.72 -7.45
N ILE A 25 -13.80 2.21 -6.58
CA ILE A 25 -13.35 3.60 -6.52
C ILE A 25 -12.17 3.78 -7.47
N PHE A 26 -11.19 2.85 -7.41
CA PHE A 26 -9.98 2.89 -8.22
C PHE A 26 -9.47 1.47 -8.48
N GLU A 27 -8.95 1.25 -9.68
CA GLU A 27 -8.28 -0.01 -10.04
C GLU A 27 -7.13 0.29 -10.99
N GLU A 28 -5.95 -0.31 -10.71
CA GLU A 28 -4.77 -0.25 -11.56
C GLU A 28 -4.19 -1.67 -11.67
N ASP A 29 -4.11 -2.18 -12.87
CA ASP A 29 -3.64 -3.53 -13.18
C ASP A 29 -2.26 -3.58 -13.88
N PHE A 30 -1.68 -2.39 -14.14
CA PHE A 30 -0.38 -2.21 -14.78
C PHE A 30 -0.20 -2.94 -16.14
N ASN A 31 -1.30 -3.23 -16.84
CA ASN A 31 -1.29 -3.98 -18.11
C ASN A 31 -0.95 -3.14 -19.36
N SER A 32 -0.67 -1.85 -19.19
CA SER A 32 -0.26 -0.97 -20.28
C SER A 32 1.24 -1.12 -20.60
N ASP A 33 1.64 -0.66 -21.79
CA ASP A 33 3.06 -0.65 -22.20
C ASP A 33 3.91 0.39 -21.42
N THR A 34 3.27 1.42 -20.88
CA THR A 34 3.91 2.50 -20.11
C THR A 34 3.06 2.91 -18.93
N LEU A 35 3.71 3.44 -17.88
CA LEU A 35 3.01 3.95 -16.71
C LEU A 35 1.98 5.02 -17.11
N ASN A 36 0.75 4.86 -16.62
CA ASN A 36 -0.33 5.80 -16.91
C ASN A 36 -0.09 7.14 -16.18
N MET A 37 0.35 8.14 -16.94
CA MET A 37 0.68 9.47 -16.40
C MET A 37 -0.56 10.30 -16.04
N GLU A 38 -1.77 9.83 -16.29
CA GLU A 38 -3.00 10.44 -15.74
C GLU A 38 -3.30 9.96 -14.33
N VAL A 39 -2.67 8.84 -13.91
CA VAL A 39 -2.80 8.24 -12.59
C VAL A 39 -1.56 8.49 -11.74
N TRP A 40 -0.37 8.37 -12.33
CA TRP A 40 0.89 8.35 -11.61
C TRP A 40 1.79 9.53 -11.93
N ASN A 41 2.58 9.93 -10.95
CA ASN A 41 3.74 10.81 -11.08
C ASN A 41 5.01 10.03 -10.74
N TYR A 42 6.12 10.36 -11.40
CA TYR A 42 7.44 9.94 -10.92
C TYR A 42 7.95 10.93 -9.87
N GLU A 43 8.55 10.42 -8.80
CA GLU A 43 9.40 11.21 -7.93
C GLU A 43 10.86 10.92 -8.25
N GLU A 44 11.68 11.96 -8.42
CA GLU A 44 13.09 11.82 -8.86
C GLU A 44 14.03 12.58 -7.91
N GLY A 45 15.29 12.16 -7.86
CA GLY A 45 16.34 12.77 -7.05
C GLY A 45 16.51 12.10 -5.68
N ASP A 46 17.20 12.80 -4.80
CA ASP A 46 17.53 12.37 -3.44
C ASP A 46 16.75 13.17 -2.35
N GLY A 47 15.74 13.92 -2.80
CA GLY A 47 14.93 14.79 -1.93
C GLY A 47 15.54 16.15 -1.63
N CYS A 48 16.81 16.40 -1.99
CA CYS A 48 17.45 17.69 -1.78
C CYS A 48 16.90 18.78 -2.71
N PRO A 49 16.87 20.07 -2.29
CA PRO A 49 17.39 20.58 -1.00
C PRO A 49 16.38 20.51 0.14
N ASN A 50 15.09 20.19 -0.12
CA ASN A 50 14.03 20.36 0.85
C ASN A 50 13.92 19.19 1.84
N LEU A 51 14.20 17.96 1.37
CA LEU A 51 14.04 16.74 2.15
C LEU A 51 15.16 15.75 1.82
N CYS A 52 16.43 16.16 2.02
CA CYS A 52 17.58 15.33 1.65
C CYS A 52 17.53 13.94 2.29
N GLY A 53 17.85 12.90 1.50
CA GLY A 53 17.68 11.49 1.91
C GLY A 53 16.23 11.16 2.23
N TRP A 54 15.27 11.87 1.60
CA TRP A 54 13.82 11.73 1.77
C TRP A 54 13.37 11.79 3.25
N GLY A 55 14.13 12.54 4.08
CA GLY A 55 13.89 12.69 5.51
C GLY A 55 14.27 11.47 6.36
N ASN A 56 14.68 10.38 5.73
CA ASN A 56 14.98 9.09 6.37
C ASN A 56 16.46 8.67 6.24
N ASN A 57 17.36 9.56 5.82
CA ASN A 57 18.76 9.23 5.52
C ASN A 57 18.92 8.13 4.44
N GLU A 58 17.96 8.01 3.54
CA GLU A 58 17.97 7.07 2.42
C GLU A 58 19.17 7.35 1.50
N LYS A 59 19.67 6.30 0.84
CA LYS A 59 20.93 6.34 0.09
C LYS A 59 20.73 6.42 -1.42
N GLN A 60 19.55 6.05 -1.93
CA GLN A 60 19.29 6.03 -3.35
C GLN A 60 18.96 7.42 -3.91
N ILE A 61 19.19 7.53 -5.20
CA ILE A 61 18.59 8.53 -6.07
C ILE A 61 17.40 7.86 -6.74
N TYR A 62 16.19 8.36 -6.55
CA TYR A 62 15.04 7.91 -7.32
C TYR A 62 15.14 8.42 -8.75
N ASN A 63 14.87 7.53 -9.70
CA ASN A 63 14.91 7.84 -11.12
C ASN A 63 13.88 6.97 -11.85
N ARG A 64 13.14 7.56 -12.80
CA ARG A 64 12.11 6.89 -13.58
C ARG A 64 12.61 5.66 -14.36
N ASP A 65 13.89 5.61 -14.71
CA ASP A 65 14.50 4.48 -15.41
C ASP A 65 14.51 3.19 -14.58
N TYR A 66 14.23 3.29 -13.27
CA TYR A 66 14.12 2.18 -12.32
C TYR A 66 12.67 1.81 -12.01
N VAL A 67 11.72 2.36 -12.78
CA VAL A 67 10.30 2.04 -12.75
C VAL A 67 9.92 1.53 -14.14
N ALA A 68 9.47 0.29 -14.22
CA ALA A 68 9.07 -0.35 -15.47
C ALA A 68 7.71 -1.03 -15.31
N LEU A 69 7.04 -1.29 -16.44
CA LEU A 69 5.94 -2.24 -16.52
C LEU A 69 6.45 -3.48 -17.23
N GLU A 70 6.45 -4.63 -16.56
CA GLU A 70 6.93 -5.91 -17.09
C GLU A 70 5.85 -6.99 -16.83
N ASP A 71 5.39 -7.65 -17.88
CA ASP A 71 4.40 -8.74 -17.79
C ASP A 71 3.13 -8.37 -16.99
N GLY A 72 2.59 -7.17 -17.21
CA GLY A 72 1.40 -6.66 -16.53
C GLY A 72 1.64 -6.37 -15.03
N LYS A 73 2.81 -5.87 -14.68
CA LYS A 73 3.18 -5.53 -13.31
C LYS A 73 4.01 -4.27 -13.26
N LEU A 74 3.80 -3.47 -12.24
CA LEU A 74 4.76 -2.44 -11.87
C LEU A 74 6.00 -3.12 -11.28
N VAL A 75 7.18 -2.75 -11.78
CA VAL A 75 8.47 -3.23 -11.30
C VAL A 75 9.34 -2.05 -10.89
N ILE A 76 9.70 -2.02 -9.63
CA ILE A 76 10.68 -1.08 -9.10
C ILE A 76 11.98 -1.83 -8.85
N THR A 77 13.05 -1.39 -9.49
CA THR A 77 14.38 -2.02 -9.36
C THR A 77 15.29 -1.16 -8.49
N ALA A 78 15.89 -1.77 -7.46
CA ALA A 78 17.04 -1.15 -6.77
C ALA A 78 18.34 -1.69 -7.38
N GLU A 79 19.25 -0.80 -7.74
CA GLU A 79 20.53 -1.15 -8.36
C GLU A 79 21.66 -0.24 -7.83
N LYS A 80 22.87 -0.77 -7.77
CA LYS A 80 24.06 0.03 -7.55
C LYS A 80 24.83 0.19 -8.85
N LYS A 81 25.09 1.44 -9.26
CA LYS A 81 25.98 1.78 -10.39
C LYS A 81 27.13 2.62 -9.87
N ALA A 82 28.36 2.11 -10.01
CA ALA A 82 29.54 2.68 -9.36
C ALA A 82 29.31 2.85 -7.85
N ASP A 83 29.40 4.05 -7.31
CA ASP A 83 29.23 4.35 -5.88
C ASP A 83 27.82 4.87 -5.53
N THR A 84 26.88 4.81 -6.47
CA THR A 84 25.53 5.38 -6.30
C THR A 84 24.48 4.29 -6.36
N TYR A 85 23.54 4.34 -5.40
CA TYR A 85 22.33 3.52 -5.42
C TYR A 85 21.22 4.25 -6.18
N TYR A 86 20.50 3.52 -6.99
CA TYR A 86 19.34 4.00 -7.72
C TYR A 86 18.13 3.14 -7.39
N SER A 87 16.97 3.74 -7.42
CA SER A 87 15.69 3.04 -7.26
C SER A 87 14.55 3.85 -7.90
N GLY A 88 13.30 3.36 -7.77
CA GLY A 88 12.11 4.01 -8.28
C GLY A 88 11.14 4.44 -7.19
N LYS A 89 10.40 5.52 -7.47
CA LYS A 89 9.29 6.01 -6.66
C LYS A 89 8.24 6.65 -7.54
N ILE A 90 6.98 6.26 -7.32
CA ILE A 90 5.81 6.86 -7.96
C ILE A 90 4.78 7.27 -6.90
N ASN A 91 3.92 8.23 -7.25
CA ASN A 91 2.79 8.63 -6.43
C ASN A 91 1.57 9.00 -7.29
N SER A 92 0.39 9.02 -6.69
CA SER A 92 -0.86 9.41 -7.35
C SER A 92 -1.36 10.81 -6.97
N LYS A 93 -0.53 11.64 -6.37
CA LYS A 93 -0.90 12.98 -5.89
C LYS A 93 -1.48 13.85 -7.00
N ASP A 94 -2.56 14.58 -6.69
CA ASP A 94 -3.30 15.46 -7.59
C ASP A 94 -3.93 14.73 -8.80
N LYS A 95 -4.02 13.38 -8.76
CA LYS A 95 -4.57 12.55 -9.84
C LYS A 95 -5.58 11.52 -9.34
N VAL A 96 -5.19 10.68 -8.38
CA VAL A 96 -6.07 9.70 -7.74
C VAL A 96 -5.96 9.88 -6.24
N GLU A 97 -7.01 10.44 -5.69
CA GLU A 97 -7.18 10.74 -4.28
C GLU A 97 -8.57 10.30 -3.85
N PHE A 98 -8.69 9.75 -2.66
CA PHE A 98 -9.98 9.29 -2.12
C PHE A 98 -9.96 9.28 -0.60
N THR A 99 -11.16 9.27 -0.02
CA THR A 99 -11.38 9.13 1.42
C THR A 99 -12.14 7.84 1.69
N TYR A 100 -11.57 6.98 2.54
CA TYR A 100 -12.12 5.69 2.96
C TYR A 100 -12.21 4.64 1.85
N GLY A 101 -12.37 3.40 2.26
CA GLY A 101 -12.56 2.25 1.38
C GLY A 101 -11.80 1.00 1.84
N VAL A 102 -11.97 -0.06 1.06
CA VAL A 102 -11.17 -1.27 1.15
C VAL A 102 -10.09 -1.19 0.07
N ILE A 103 -8.84 -1.14 0.50
CA ILE A 103 -7.67 -1.03 -0.36
C ILE A 103 -7.00 -2.40 -0.39
N GLU A 104 -6.85 -3.01 -1.55
CA GLU A 104 -6.13 -4.25 -1.75
C GLU A 104 -4.99 -4.04 -2.74
N VAL A 105 -3.78 -4.46 -2.35
CA VAL A 105 -2.61 -4.44 -3.21
C VAL A 105 -1.97 -5.80 -3.23
N LYS A 106 -1.74 -6.36 -4.42
CA LYS A 106 -1.01 -7.61 -4.57
C LYS A 106 0.40 -7.32 -5.02
N ALA A 107 1.38 -7.74 -4.21
CA ALA A 107 2.78 -7.41 -4.43
C ALA A 107 3.71 -8.57 -4.04
N LYS A 108 4.92 -8.58 -4.65
CA LYS A 108 6.03 -9.46 -4.31
C LYS A 108 7.23 -8.62 -3.88
N LEU A 109 7.76 -8.91 -2.72
CA LEU A 109 8.81 -8.14 -2.07
C LEU A 109 10.17 -8.29 -2.73
N ALA A 110 10.97 -7.22 -2.69
CA ALA A 110 12.42 -7.27 -2.76
C ALA A 110 12.94 -7.54 -1.34
N THR A 111 13.82 -8.53 -1.17
CA THR A 111 14.18 -9.03 0.16
C THR A 111 15.62 -8.79 0.55
N GLY A 112 16.43 -8.19 -0.32
CA GLY A 112 17.83 -7.88 -0.07
C GLY A 112 18.04 -7.05 1.20
N LYS A 113 19.03 -7.41 2.03
CA LYS A 113 19.40 -6.64 3.22
C LYS A 113 19.75 -5.21 2.83
N GLY A 114 19.13 -4.25 3.50
CA GLY A 114 19.27 -2.83 3.20
C GLY A 114 18.20 -2.27 2.26
N LEU A 115 17.33 -3.13 1.69
CA LEU A 115 16.18 -2.70 0.91
C LEU A 115 14.95 -2.47 1.81
N TRP A 116 14.13 -1.51 1.40
CA TRP A 116 12.92 -1.10 2.09
C TRP A 116 11.83 -0.75 1.06
N PRO A 117 11.16 -1.78 0.48
CA PRO A 117 9.96 -1.57 -0.33
C PRO A 117 8.79 -1.16 0.54
N ALA A 118 7.97 -0.22 0.02
CA ALA A 118 6.80 0.31 0.70
C ALA A 118 5.64 0.62 -0.25
N ILE A 119 4.42 0.42 0.25
CA ILE A 119 3.16 0.89 -0.32
C ILE A 119 2.42 1.62 0.79
N TRP A 120 2.22 2.90 0.62
CA TRP A 120 1.75 3.80 1.64
C TRP A 120 0.94 4.95 1.08
N MET A 121 0.35 5.75 1.93
CA MET A 121 -0.50 6.86 1.54
C MET A 121 -0.22 8.09 2.41
N LEU A 122 -0.31 9.28 1.83
CA LEU A 122 -0.26 10.57 2.51
C LEU A 122 -1.53 11.38 2.28
N GLY A 123 -1.91 12.18 3.25
CA GLY A 123 -3.00 13.13 3.10
C GLY A 123 -2.75 14.12 1.96
N ALA A 124 -3.75 14.34 1.11
CA ALA A 124 -3.66 15.19 -0.07
C ALA A 124 -3.29 16.64 0.26
N ASP A 125 -3.64 17.09 1.46
CA ASP A 125 -3.34 18.43 1.99
C ASP A 125 -1.90 18.61 2.52
N ILE A 126 -1.00 17.64 2.30
CA ILE A 126 0.37 17.67 2.84
C ILE A 126 1.14 18.95 2.48
N SER A 127 0.87 19.52 1.30
CA SER A 127 1.51 20.77 0.87
C SER A 127 1.08 21.99 1.69
N GLU A 128 -0.05 21.91 2.36
CA GLU A 128 -0.64 22.99 3.16
C GLU A 128 -0.31 22.83 4.64
N VAL A 129 -0.52 21.61 5.18
CA VAL A 129 -0.39 21.36 6.62
C VAL A 129 0.94 20.74 7.02
N GLY A 130 1.68 20.16 6.07
CA GLY A 130 2.94 19.45 6.31
C GLY A 130 2.75 18.11 7.02
N TRP A 131 3.86 17.34 7.13
CA TRP A 131 3.91 16.12 7.91
C TRP A 131 4.29 16.43 9.36
N PRO A 132 3.71 15.79 10.39
CA PRO A 132 2.75 14.67 10.32
C PRO A 132 1.27 15.07 10.29
N ALA A 133 0.92 16.35 10.20
CA ALA A 133 -0.46 16.84 10.25
C ALA A 133 -1.31 16.33 9.07
N SER A 134 -0.68 16.05 7.92
CA SER A 134 -1.34 15.38 6.78
C SER A 134 -1.85 13.98 7.11
N GLY A 135 -1.26 13.31 8.11
CA GLY A 135 -1.45 11.88 8.33
C GLY A 135 -0.68 11.03 7.30
N GLU A 136 -0.36 9.79 7.68
CA GLU A 136 0.29 8.79 6.84
C GLU A 136 -0.23 7.40 7.18
N ILE A 137 -0.52 6.58 6.16
CA ILE A 137 -1.03 5.20 6.28
C ILE A 137 -0.07 4.27 5.55
N ASP A 138 0.72 3.47 6.28
CA ASP A 138 1.65 2.50 5.71
C ASP A 138 0.96 1.13 5.63
N ILE A 139 0.50 0.78 4.42
CA ILE A 139 -0.21 -0.47 4.16
C ILE A 139 0.76 -1.63 4.17
N LEU A 140 1.93 -1.42 3.58
CA LEU A 140 3.04 -2.37 3.51
C LEU A 140 4.34 -1.62 3.66
N GLU A 141 5.13 -2.02 4.64
CA GLU A 141 6.56 -1.81 4.68
C GLU A 141 7.26 -3.14 4.95
N TYR A 142 8.32 -3.40 4.22
CA TYR A 142 9.20 -4.53 4.48
C TYR A 142 10.65 -4.07 4.54
N ILE A 143 11.43 -4.67 5.43
CA ILE A 143 12.82 -4.27 5.65
C ILE A 143 13.70 -5.51 5.58
N GLY A 144 14.56 -5.58 4.55
CA GLY A 144 15.40 -6.75 4.29
C GLY A 144 16.35 -7.16 5.43
N ARG A 145 16.59 -6.28 6.42
CA ARG A 145 17.37 -6.61 7.64
C ARG A 145 16.55 -7.31 8.73
N GLU A 146 15.21 -7.34 8.61
CA GLU A 146 14.29 -8.01 9.53
C GLU A 146 13.46 -9.05 8.77
N PRO A 147 14.07 -10.16 8.29
CA PRO A 147 13.41 -11.08 7.37
C PRO A 147 12.17 -11.72 7.95
N GLY A 148 11.15 -11.88 7.10
CA GLY A 148 9.86 -12.47 7.46
C GLY A 148 8.95 -11.53 8.26
N ILE A 149 9.28 -10.24 8.42
CA ILE A 149 8.48 -9.27 9.19
C ILE A 149 7.89 -8.22 8.26
N VAL A 150 6.57 -8.09 8.29
CA VAL A 150 5.81 -6.98 7.67
C VAL A 150 5.51 -5.94 8.73
N PHE A 151 5.65 -4.69 8.36
CA PHE A 151 5.28 -3.53 9.15
C PHE A 151 4.04 -2.89 8.56
N THR A 152 3.11 -2.50 9.41
CA THR A 152 2.02 -1.58 9.10
C THR A 152 2.06 -0.46 10.12
N SER A 153 1.93 0.78 9.68
CA SER A 153 2.09 1.94 10.56
C SER A 153 1.04 3.00 10.26
N LEU A 154 0.79 3.85 11.26
CA LEU A 154 0.03 5.07 11.12
C LEU A 154 0.80 6.20 11.78
N HIS A 155 1.00 7.29 11.04
CA HIS A 155 1.62 8.49 11.57
C HIS A 155 0.57 9.59 11.70
N THR A 156 0.50 10.14 12.89
CA THR A 156 -0.44 11.19 13.29
C THR A 156 0.30 12.30 14.02
N PRO A 157 -0.24 13.50 14.17
CA PRO A 157 0.37 14.53 15.01
C PRO A 157 0.70 14.04 16.44
N ALA A 158 -0.18 13.24 17.04
CA ALA A 158 0.02 12.68 18.37
C ALA A 158 1.15 11.62 18.43
N SER A 159 1.41 10.90 17.33
CA SER A 159 2.45 9.87 17.28
C SER A 159 2.97 9.66 15.87
N HIS A 160 4.24 9.97 15.64
CA HIS A 160 4.89 9.90 14.33
C HIS A 160 6.37 9.54 14.43
N GLY A 161 7.02 9.28 13.28
CA GLY A 161 8.40 8.79 13.22
C GLY A 161 8.50 7.39 13.85
N ASN A 162 9.03 7.27 15.05
CA ASN A 162 8.96 6.02 15.81
C ASN A 162 7.59 5.91 16.50
N THR A 163 6.53 5.83 15.69
CA THR A 163 5.15 5.85 16.15
C THR A 163 4.80 4.62 16.98
N ILE A 164 3.96 4.82 18.01
CA ILE A 164 3.38 3.72 18.81
C ILE A 164 2.33 2.93 18.00
N ASN A 165 1.86 3.50 16.88
CA ASN A 165 0.85 2.91 16.01
C ASN A 165 1.47 2.00 14.93
N THR A 166 2.68 1.49 15.15
CA THR A 166 3.33 0.50 14.29
C THR A 166 3.08 -0.90 14.80
N LYS A 167 2.71 -1.80 13.88
CA LYS A 167 2.64 -3.24 14.12
C LYS A 167 3.65 -3.99 13.27
N LYS A 168 4.55 -4.72 13.94
CA LYS A 168 5.46 -5.69 13.32
C LYS A 168 4.82 -7.07 13.40
N THR A 169 4.63 -7.72 12.26
CA THR A 169 4.04 -9.05 12.22
C THR A 169 4.94 -10.02 11.46
N LYS A 170 5.31 -11.13 12.10
CA LYS A 170 6.06 -12.20 11.44
C LYS A 170 5.11 -13.07 10.62
N ILE A 171 5.42 -13.24 9.34
CA ILE A 171 4.68 -14.07 8.39
C ILE A 171 5.70 -15.00 7.73
N ALA A 172 5.45 -16.31 7.81
CA ALA A 172 6.45 -17.31 7.46
C ALA A 172 6.92 -17.22 6.00
N ASP A 173 5.99 -17.06 5.07
CA ASP A 173 6.24 -17.19 3.63
C ASP A 173 6.21 -15.84 2.90
N ILE A 174 6.27 -14.71 3.62
CA ILE A 174 6.08 -13.36 3.07
C ILE A 174 7.09 -12.97 2.00
N GLU A 175 8.24 -13.61 1.98
CA GLU A 175 9.31 -13.39 1.00
C GLU A 175 9.13 -14.24 -0.26
N GLU A 176 8.15 -15.16 -0.27
CA GLU A 176 7.91 -16.11 -1.34
C GLU A 176 6.70 -15.71 -2.20
N GLY A 177 6.92 -15.32 -3.47
CA GLY A 177 5.83 -15.06 -4.40
C GLY A 177 5.06 -13.76 -4.12
N TYR A 178 3.78 -13.76 -4.47
CA TYR A 178 2.89 -12.61 -4.33
C TYR A 178 1.96 -12.80 -3.13
N HIS A 179 1.80 -11.72 -2.36
CA HIS A 179 0.86 -11.64 -1.24
C HIS A 179 -0.10 -10.48 -1.44
N THR A 180 -1.29 -10.57 -0.85
CA THR A 180 -2.28 -9.51 -0.85
C THR A 180 -2.20 -8.74 0.46
N TYR A 181 -1.83 -7.48 0.37
CA TYR A 181 -1.82 -6.52 1.47
C TYR A 181 -3.10 -5.70 1.41
N LYS A 182 -3.82 -5.62 2.52
CA LYS A 182 -5.11 -4.93 2.56
C LYS A 182 -5.19 -3.97 3.73
N ALA A 183 -5.75 -2.78 3.47
CA ALA A 183 -6.24 -1.87 4.48
C ALA A 183 -7.76 -1.69 4.33
N VAL A 184 -8.48 -1.74 5.44
CA VAL A 184 -9.87 -1.31 5.55
C VAL A 184 -9.87 0.01 6.30
N TRP A 185 -10.12 1.08 5.58
CA TRP A 185 -10.06 2.43 6.10
C TRP A 185 -11.46 3.02 6.20
N THR A 186 -11.91 3.27 7.44
CA THR A 186 -13.25 3.76 7.78
C THR A 186 -13.19 5.13 8.45
N PRO A 187 -14.32 5.80 8.69
CA PRO A 187 -14.34 7.02 9.52
C PRO A 187 -13.90 6.83 10.97
N GLU A 188 -13.87 5.59 11.47
CA GLU A 188 -13.70 5.29 12.89
C GLU A 188 -12.43 4.49 13.20
N TYR A 189 -11.91 3.73 12.23
CA TYR A 189 -10.74 2.87 12.45
C TYR A 189 -10.05 2.52 11.13
N ILE A 190 -8.83 2.01 11.24
CA ILE A 190 -8.10 1.43 10.12
C ILE A 190 -7.63 0.03 10.51
N GLU A 191 -7.88 -0.96 9.64
CA GLU A 191 -7.45 -2.35 9.81
C GLU A 191 -6.49 -2.75 8.71
N PHE A 192 -5.51 -3.58 9.04
CA PHE A 192 -4.52 -4.10 8.11
C PHE A 192 -4.54 -5.61 8.08
N PHE A 193 -4.37 -6.17 6.88
CA PHE A 193 -4.39 -7.61 6.64
C PHE A 193 -3.29 -8.01 5.65
N VAL A 194 -2.81 -9.26 5.78
CA VAL A 194 -2.03 -9.94 4.73
C VAL A 194 -2.70 -11.29 4.47
N ASP A 195 -2.99 -11.58 3.21
CA ASP A 195 -3.66 -12.82 2.75
C ASP A 195 -4.93 -13.15 3.55
N GLY A 196 -5.73 -12.12 3.83
CA GLY A 196 -6.97 -12.21 4.59
C GLY A 196 -6.79 -12.36 6.11
N LYS A 197 -5.56 -12.47 6.61
CA LYS A 197 -5.28 -12.52 8.05
C LYS A 197 -5.11 -11.11 8.59
N GLN A 198 -5.92 -10.72 9.56
CA GLN A 198 -5.79 -9.43 10.24
C GLN A 198 -4.49 -9.36 11.04
N LEU A 199 -3.74 -8.28 10.82
CA LEU A 199 -2.49 -7.97 11.50
C LEU A 199 -2.70 -6.98 12.64
N TYR A 200 -3.45 -5.92 12.35
CA TYR A 200 -3.59 -4.77 13.23
C TYR A 200 -4.95 -4.09 13.00
N ARG A 201 -5.52 -3.55 14.05
CA ARG A 201 -6.62 -2.58 14.01
C ARG A 201 -6.24 -1.39 14.88
N PHE A 202 -6.25 -0.23 14.29
CA PHE A 202 -6.10 1.05 14.97
C PHE A 202 -7.46 1.67 15.18
N THR A 203 -7.75 2.04 16.41
CA THR A 203 -8.92 2.86 16.80
C THR A 203 -8.39 3.94 17.73
N PRO A 204 -8.57 5.24 17.41
CA PRO A 204 -8.08 6.32 18.26
C PRO A 204 -8.85 6.36 19.59
N GLU A 205 -8.24 6.91 20.62
CA GLU A 205 -8.94 7.21 21.87
C GLU A 205 -9.86 8.43 21.70
N ASN A 206 -9.38 9.42 20.92
CA ASN A 206 -10.13 10.64 20.59
C ASN A 206 -10.20 10.82 19.07
N TYR A 207 -11.39 11.05 18.54
CA TYR A 207 -11.64 11.26 17.09
C TYR A 207 -11.39 12.71 16.68
N ASN A 208 -10.18 13.21 16.94
CA ASN A 208 -9.70 14.54 16.59
C ASN A 208 -8.54 14.47 15.57
N GLU A 209 -8.13 15.59 15.02
CA GLU A 209 -7.04 15.67 14.02
C GLU A 209 -5.67 15.26 14.58
N GLU A 210 -5.46 15.32 15.91
CA GLU A 210 -4.22 14.91 16.55
C GLU A 210 -4.02 13.38 16.51
N GLU A 211 -5.11 12.62 16.72
CA GLU A 211 -5.06 11.16 16.81
C GLU A 211 -5.61 10.48 15.55
N TYR A 212 -6.53 11.13 14.80
CA TYR A 212 -7.16 10.55 13.62
C TYR A 212 -7.27 11.57 12.47
N PRO A 213 -6.15 11.97 11.86
CA PRO A 213 -6.13 12.90 10.71
C PRO A 213 -6.60 12.26 9.39
N PHE A 214 -7.19 11.09 9.44
CA PHE A 214 -7.55 10.25 8.28
C PHE A 214 -8.99 10.49 7.78
N LYS A 215 -9.54 11.71 7.93
CA LYS A 215 -10.91 12.08 7.51
C LYS A 215 -10.91 12.99 6.28
N LYS A 216 -9.97 12.80 5.39
CA LYS A 216 -9.72 13.60 4.20
C LYS A 216 -9.16 12.73 3.10
N ASP A 217 -8.98 13.26 1.91
CA ASP A 217 -8.44 12.53 0.79
C ASP A 217 -6.96 12.18 1.00
N PHE A 218 -6.57 10.98 0.60
CA PHE A 218 -5.21 10.46 0.60
C PHE A 218 -4.85 9.95 -0.80
N TYR A 219 -3.57 10.00 -1.12
CA TYR A 219 -3.00 9.49 -2.35
C TYR A 219 -1.94 8.43 -2.08
N PHE A 220 -1.71 7.56 -3.06
CA PHE A 220 -0.73 6.48 -2.98
C PHE A 220 0.70 6.94 -3.22
N LEU A 221 1.64 6.29 -2.53
CA LEU A 221 3.06 6.28 -2.83
C LEU A 221 3.54 4.83 -2.88
N ILE A 222 4.40 4.51 -3.87
CA ILE A 222 5.00 3.20 -4.04
C ILE A 222 6.48 3.42 -4.34
N ASN A 223 7.35 2.85 -3.51
CA ASN A 223 8.78 3.00 -3.67
C ASN A 223 9.57 1.81 -3.11
N MET A 224 10.85 1.79 -3.42
CA MET A 224 11.82 0.94 -2.75
C MET A 224 13.00 1.79 -2.32
N ALA A 225 13.09 2.09 -1.03
CA ALA A 225 14.24 2.79 -0.46
C ALA A 225 15.45 1.86 -0.30
N VAL A 226 16.64 2.43 -0.25
CA VAL A 226 17.90 1.74 0.00
C VAL A 226 18.58 2.35 1.20
N GLY A 227 18.87 1.54 2.21
CA GLY A 227 19.45 2.01 3.48
C GLY A 227 18.46 2.84 4.29
N GLY A 228 18.95 3.95 4.84
CA GLY A 228 18.13 4.87 5.63
C GLY A 228 17.83 4.38 7.04
N ASN A 229 16.90 5.07 7.69
CA ASN A 229 16.55 4.80 9.10
C ASN A 229 16.02 3.39 9.32
N LEU A 230 15.17 2.90 8.41
CA LEU A 230 14.59 1.55 8.49
C LEU A 230 15.43 0.52 7.72
N GLY A 231 15.85 0.77 6.51
CA GLY A 231 16.72 -0.15 5.74
C GLY A 231 18.06 -0.42 6.42
N GLY A 232 18.57 0.56 7.17
CA GLY A 232 19.79 0.46 7.96
C GLY A 232 21.05 0.89 7.19
N ALA A 233 22.18 0.88 7.90
CA ALA A 233 23.46 1.31 7.32
C ALA A 233 24.14 0.24 6.45
N GLU A 234 23.83 -1.05 6.71
CA GLU A 234 24.40 -2.18 6.00
C GLU A 234 23.52 -2.60 4.83
N ILE A 235 24.07 -2.52 3.62
CA ILE A 235 23.41 -2.90 2.38
C ILE A 235 24.18 -4.10 1.81
N ASP A 236 23.48 -5.19 1.56
CA ASP A 236 24.06 -6.34 0.86
C ASP A 236 24.06 -6.07 -0.64
N GLU A 237 25.19 -5.54 -1.13
CA GLU A 237 25.34 -5.23 -2.55
C GLU A 237 25.31 -6.47 -3.44
N SER A 238 25.53 -7.67 -2.89
CA SER A 238 25.46 -8.91 -3.65
C SER A 238 24.02 -9.32 -3.99
N ALA A 239 23.03 -8.76 -3.26
CA ALA A 239 21.62 -8.92 -3.55
C ALA A 239 21.10 -7.97 -4.64
N LEU A 240 21.94 -7.01 -5.09
CA LEU A 240 21.54 -6.05 -6.13
C LEU A 240 21.97 -6.53 -7.54
N PRO A 241 21.19 -6.24 -8.61
CA PRO A 241 19.89 -5.57 -8.55
C PRO A 241 18.80 -6.49 -7.99
N ASP A 242 17.88 -5.90 -7.21
CA ASP A 242 16.68 -6.59 -6.70
C ASP A 242 15.41 -5.84 -7.12
N LYS A 243 14.28 -6.55 -7.20
CA LYS A 243 13.04 -6.03 -7.78
C LYS A 243 11.87 -6.18 -6.83
N PHE A 244 11.12 -5.10 -6.66
CA PHE A 244 9.84 -5.03 -6.01
C PHE A 244 8.74 -5.02 -7.09
N TYR A 245 7.78 -5.94 -7.00
CA TYR A 245 6.72 -6.09 -7.98
C TYR A 245 5.37 -5.77 -7.38
N VAL A 246 4.56 -4.98 -8.08
CA VAL A 246 3.15 -4.77 -7.75
C VAL A 246 2.30 -5.26 -8.93
N ASP A 247 1.44 -6.25 -8.65
CA ASP A 247 0.59 -6.90 -9.65
C ASP A 247 -0.65 -6.06 -9.95
N HIS A 248 -1.36 -5.63 -8.89
CA HIS A 248 -2.50 -4.73 -9.03
C HIS A 248 -2.80 -3.98 -7.73
N ILE A 249 -3.56 -2.89 -7.87
CA ILE A 249 -4.15 -2.13 -6.78
C ILE A 249 -5.65 -2.04 -7.06
N LYS A 250 -6.46 -2.34 -6.05
CA LYS A 250 -7.91 -2.19 -6.11
C LYS A 250 -8.42 -1.46 -4.88
N VAL A 251 -9.24 -0.45 -5.09
CA VAL A 251 -9.94 0.27 -4.02
C VAL A 251 -11.43 0.17 -4.28
N THR A 252 -12.18 -0.30 -3.28
CA THR A 252 -13.64 -0.38 -3.34
C THR A 252 -14.28 0.45 -2.23
N GLU A 253 -15.53 0.86 -2.43
CA GLU A 253 -16.31 1.43 -1.33
C GLU A 253 -16.37 0.46 -0.15
N LEU A 254 -16.57 1.01 1.04
CA LEU A 254 -16.85 0.18 2.22
C LEU A 254 -18.15 -0.59 2.00
N PRO A 255 -18.19 -1.89 2.33
CA PRO A 255 -19.45 -2.63 2.40
C PRO A 255 -20.45 -1.95 3.34
N GLU A 256 -21.76 -2.13 3.07
CA GLU A 256 -22.82 -1.49 3.87
C GLU A 256 -22.80 -1.87 5.37
N ASP A 257 -22.09 -2.94 5.72
CA ASP A 257 -21.98 -3.48 7.09
C ASP A 257 -20.78 -2.90 7.88
N TYR A 258 -20.02 -1.97 7.29
CA TYR A 258 -18.87 -1.30 7.91
C TYR A 258 -19.20 0.06 8.48
#